data_070bbf36ac8de3193e26160ec63f1dc3
#
_entry.id   070bbf36ac8de3193e26160ec63f1dc3
#
_cell.length_a   1.000
_cell.length_b   1.000
_cell.length_c   1.000
_cell.angle_alpha   90.00
_cell.angle_beta   90.00
_cell.angle_gamma   90.00
#
_symmetry.space_group_name_H-M   'P 1'
#
loop_
_entity.id
_entity.type
_entity.pdbx_description
1 polymer ?
#
loop_
_entity_poly.entity_id
_entity_poly.type
_entity_poly.pdbx_seq_one_letter_code
_entity_poly.pdbx_strand_id
1 'polypeptide(L)'
;AISAGITPFSTVGYRFGNIAKLEGENQQGTYQRAYSGQGSFNDLYLGIGARLGNVSLGVNGSYLFGYTTHQRQVTLGESGAANPYSRTELHLKGFKTDFGLQYQLPLNKERGQQLVFGATFTPEMNLRSEQTFQRFITSENNSGQATIVSSDTTSSSTLHHVPLSFGFGTTYRHHEGLLFGYDFSYTQWGKANALSVDGAHPRDAYRIGI
;
A
#
# COMPACT_ATOMS: atom_id res chain seq x y z
N ALA A 1 2.31 27.69 -9.93
CA ALA A 1 2.93 26.45 -10.36
C ALA A 1 1.84 25.42 -10.71
N ILE A 2 2.13 24.59 -11.71
CA ILE A 2 1.30 23.44 -12.10
C ILE A 2 2.22 22.23 -12.13
N SER A 3 1.74 21.11 -11.66
CA SER A 3 2.45 19.82 -11.69
C SER A 3 1.51 18.70 -12.11
N ALA A 4 2.03 17.72 -12.84
CA ALA A 4 1.31 16.51 -13.19
C ALA A 4 2.29 15.35 -13.26
N GLY A 5 1.84 14.15 -12.95
CA GLY A 5 2.68 12.96 -13.02
C GLY A 5 1.97 11.70 -12.57
N ILE A 6 2.71 10.59 -12.63
CA ILE A 6 2.29 9.30 -12.10
C ILE A 6 3.32 8.91 -11.04
N THR A 7 2.84 8.54 -9.86
CA THR A 7 3.67 8.06 -8.75
C THR A 7 3.14 6.73 -8.22
N PRO A 8 4.01 5.82 -7.79
CA PRO A 8 3.57 4.62 -7.10
C PRO A 8 3.02 5.00 -5.72
N PHE A 9 1.78 4.58 -5.44
CA PHE A 9 1.16 4.74 -4.12
C PHE A 9 1.56 3.60 -3.18
N SER A 10 1.53 2.36 -3.69
CA SER A 10 1.93 1.17 -2.96
C SER A 10 2.37 0.08 -3.93
N THR A 11 3.38 -0.69 -3.56
CA THR A 11 3.88 -1.82 -4.35
C THR A 11 3.94 -3.07 -3.50
N VAL A 12 3.59 -4.19 -4.10
CA VAL A 12 3.70 -5.52 -3.50
C VAL A 12 4.62 -6.37 -4.37
N GLY A 13 5.64 -6.94 -3.76
CA GLY A 13 6.57 -7.86 -4.44
C GLY A 13 7.22 -8.79 -3.42
N TYR A 14 6.67 -10.00 -3.28
CA TYR A 14 7.27 -11.00 -2.42
C TYR A 14 7.06 -12.41 -2.96
N ARG A 15 8.00 -13.30 -2.66
CA ARG A 15 7.89 -14.74 -2.85
C ARG A 15 8.66 -15.43 -1.73
N PHE A 16 7.96 -16.28 -1.00
CA PHE A 16 8.58 -17.12 0.02
C PHE A 16 7.82 -18.45 0.14
N GLY A 17 8.48 -19.44 0.74
CA GLY A 17 7.87 -20.72 0.99
C GLY A 17 8.58 -21.45 2.11
N ASN A 18 7.92 -22.46 2.65
CA ASN A 18 8.47 -23.36 3.64
C ASN A 18 8.01 -24.79 3.39
N ILE A 19 8.81 -25.73 3.87
CA ILE A 19 8.47 -27.14 3.92
C ILE A 19 8.10 -27.45 5.37
N ALA A 20 6.96 -28.08 5.57
CA ALA A 20 6.49 -28.51 6.88
C ALA A 20 6.16 -30.01 6.86
N LYS A 21 6.22 -30.63 8.03
CA LYS A 21 5.85 -32.04 8.20
C LYS A 21 4.35 -32.14 8.49
N LEU A 22 3.70 -33.17 7.94
CA LEU A 22 2.38 -33.58 8.36
C LEU A 22 2.54 -34.42 9.64
N GLU A 23 2.00 -33.90 10.75
CA GLU A 23 1.95 -34.63 12.03
C GLU A 23 0.52 -35.11 12.24
N GLY A 24 0.29 -36.40 12.10
CA GLY A 24 -0.97 -37.06 12.38
C GLY A 24 -0.72 -38.52 12.77
N GLU A 25 -1.64 -39.11 13.56
CA GLU A 25 -1.46 -40.47 14.11
C GLU A 25 -1.19 -41.59 13.08
N ASN A 26 -1.51 -41.37 11.79
CA ASN A 26 -1.26 -42.32 10.69
C ASN A 26 -0.78 -41.66 9.39
N GLN A 27 -0.32 -40.39 9.42
CA GLN A 27 0.16 -39.69 8.23
C GLN A 27 1.56 -39.14 8.49
N GLN A 28 2.55 -39.74 7.87
CA GLN A 28 3.92 -39.22 7.78
C GLN A 28 4.12 -38.70 6.37
N GLY A 29 4.26 -37.40 6.23
CA GLY A 29 4.50 -36.75 4.95
C GLY A 29 5.08 -35.36 5.11
N THR A 30 5.52 -34.79 4.02
CA THR A 30 5.92 -33.37 3.97
C THR A 30 5.02 -32.63 2.99
N TYR A 31 4.75 -31.39 3.29
CA TYR A 31 4.07 -30.51 2.34
C TYR A 31 4.86 -29.20 2.19
N GLN A 32 4.81 -28.66 1.01
CA GLN A 32 5.41 -27.38 0.69
C GLN A 32 4.33 -26.30 0.61
N ARG A 33 4.55 -25.19 1.29
CA ARG A 33 3.74 -23.98 1.14
C ARG A 33 4.54 -22.95 0.37
N ALA A 34 3.93 -22.34 -0.63
CA ALA A 34 4.48 -21.23 -1.37
C ALA A 34 3.50 -20.04 -1.33
N TYR A 35 4.04 -18.88 -1.09
CA TYR A 35 3.30 -17.61 -1.05
C TYR A 35 3.98 -16.65 -2.02
N SER A 36 3.19 -15.95 -2.82
CA SER A 36 3.68 -14.88 -3.66
C SER A 36 2.66 -13.75 -3.73
N GLY A 37 3.16 -12.54 -3.83
CA GLY A 37 2.36 -11.35 -4.03
C GLY A 37 3.05 -10.44 -5.03
N GLN A 38 2.26 -9.84 -5.92
CA GLN A 38 2.74 -8.90 -6.92
C GLN A 38 1.67 -7.88 -7.27
N GLY A 39 2.11 -6.72 -7.74
CA GLY A 39 1.24 -5.67 -8.23
C GLY A 39 1.58 -4.31 -7.62
N SER A 40 0.85 -3.30 -8.05
CA SER A 40 1.00 -1.94 -7.57
C SER A 40 -0.27 -1.14 -7.69
N PHE A 41 -0.40 -0.16 -6.82
CA PHE A 41 -1.35 0.93 -6.97
C PHE A 41 -0.57 2.19 -7.32
N ASN A 42 -1.08 2.96 -8.26
CA ASN A 42 -0.45 4.16 -8.78
C ASN A 42 -1.40 5.34 -8.65
N ASP A 43 -0.84 6.51 -8.42
CA ASP A 43 -1.53 7.80 -8.43
C ASP A 43 -1.19 8.56 -9.72
N LEU A 44 -2.19 8.83 -10.55
CA LEU A 44 -2.11 9.85 -11.59
C LEU A 44 -2.58 11.16 -11.00
N TYR A 45 -1.70 12.14 -10.85
CA TYR A 45 -2.02 13.39 -10.17
C TYR A 45 -1.88 14.62 -11.06
N LEU A 46 -2.70 15.61 -10.73
CA LEU A 46 -2.61 16.98 -11.23
C LEU A 46 -2.62 17.92 -10.02
N GLY A 47 -1.62 18.78 -9.93
CA GLY A 47 -1.46 19.72 -8.83
C GLY A 47 -1.40 21.16 -9.31
N ILE A 48 -1.97 22.04 -8.52
CA ILE A 48 -1.83 23.49 -8.67
C ILE A 48 -1.34 24.10 -7.37
N GLY A 49 -0.49 25.11 -7.48
CA GLY A 49 0.03 25.82 -6.32
C GLY A 49 0.20 27.30 -6.64
N ALA A 50 -0.10 28.13 -5.64
CA ALA A 50 0.07 29.57 -5.68
C ALA A 50 0.92 30.03 -4.51
N ARG A 51 1.71 31.08 -4.73
CA ARG A 51 2.48 31.76 -3.71
C ARG A 51 2.04 33.20 -3.59
N LEU A 52 1.72 33.61 -2.35
CA LEU A 52 1.34 34.95 -1.97
C LEU A 52 2.32 35.46 -0.90
N GLY A 53 3.32 36.21 -1.32
CA GLY A 53 4.38 36.67 -0.42
C GLY A 53 5.15 35.49 0.19
N ASN A 54 5.01 35.31 1.49
CA ASN A 54 5.70 34.26 2.25
C ASN A 54 4.88 32.97 2.40
N VAL A 55 3.61 32.97 1.99
CA VAL A 55 2.71 31.82 2.06
C VAL A 55 2.59 31.16 0.70
N SER A 56 2.71 29.85 0.65
CA SER A 56 2.42 29.02 -0.52
C SER A 56 1.31 28.04 -0.18
N LEU A 57 0.34 27.93 -1.07
CA LEU A 57 -0.77 26.99 -0.97
C LEU A 57 -0.74 26.07 -2.19
N GLY A 58 -1.07 24.81 -1.99
CA GLY A 58 -1.15 23.83 -3.04
C GLY A 58 -2.30 22.85 -2.83
N VAL A 59 -2.85 22.37 -3.92
CA VAL A 59 -3.80 21.28 -3.94
C VAL A 59 -3.44 20.32 -5.07
N ASN A 60 -3.48 19.03 -4.75
CA ASN A 60 -3.36 17.95 -5.72
C ASN A 60 -4.67 17.18 -5.77
N GLY A 61 -5.18 16.96 -6.98
CA GLY A 61 -6.20 15.96 -7.25
C GLY A 61 -5.55 14.78 -7.92
N SER A 62 -5.80 13.57 -7.44
CA SER A 62 -5.23 12.37 -8.03
C SER A 62 -6.28 11.28 -8.24
N TYR A 63 -6.04 10.46 -9.24
CA TYR A 63 -6.77 9.24 -9.52
C TYR A 63 -5.90 8.04 -9.19
N LEU A 64 -6.29 7.34 -8.14
CA LEU A 64 -5.63 6.11 -7.71
C LEU A 64 -6.22 4.94 -8.48
N PHE A 65 -5.34 4.09 -9.02
CA PHE A 65 -5.71 2.89 -9.77
C PHE A 65 -4.62 1.82 -9.68
N GLY A 66 -5.02 0.58 -9.91
CA GLY A 66 -4.10 -0.55 -9.96
C GLY A 66 -4.69 -1.81 -9.40
N TYR A 67 -3.85 -2.83 -9.32
CA TYR A 67 -4.23 -4.12 -8.75
C TYR A 67 -3.06 -4.79 -8.03
N THR A 68 -3.40 -5.67 -7.09
CA THR A 68 -2.47 -6.60 -6.45
C THR A 68 -3.02 -8.00 -6.52
N THR A 69 -2.11 -8.97 -6.68
CA THR A 69 -2.44 -10.40 -6.69
C THR A 69 -1.65 -11.08 -5.59
N HIS A 70 -2.34 -11.83 -4.74
CA HIS A 70 -1.76 -12.68 -3.71
C HIS A 70 -2.10 -14.13 -4.03
N GLN A 71 -1.08 -14.99 -4.01
CA GLN A 71 -1.21 -16.40 -4.33
C GLN A 71 -0.67 -17.24 -3.18
N ARG A 72 -1.37 -18.32 -2.89
CA ARG A 72 -0.97 -19.33 -1.94
C ARG A 72 -1.13 -20.69 -2.58
N GLN A 73 -0.07 -21.48 -2.58
CA GLN A 73 -0.06 -22.84 -3.07
C GLN A 73 0.40 -23.78 -1.96
N VAL A 74 -0.27 -24.93 -1.86
CA VAL A 74 0.18 -26.04 -1.02
C VAL A 74 0.40 -27.24 -1.93
N THR A 75 1.57 -27.82 -1.86
CA THR A 75 1.92 -29.02 -2.63
C THR A 75 2.22 -30.15 -1.66
N LEU A 76 1.46 -31.23 -1.77
CA LEU A 76 1.68 -32.47 -1.04
C LEU A 76 2.62 -33.36 -1.87
N GLY A 77 3.58 -34.01 -1.20
CA GLY A 77 4.59 -34.82 -1.87
C GLY A 77 4.11 -36.18 -2.39
N GLU A 78 2.82 -36.47 -2.33
CA GLU A 78 2.22 -37.75 -2.71
C GLU A 78 1.54 -37.63 -4.08
N SER A 79 1.74 -38.66 -4.94
CA SER A 79 1.03 -38.76 -6.22
C SER A 79 -0.47 -38.92 -5.99
N GLY A 80 -1.27 -38.17 -6.75
CA GLY A 80 -2.74 -38.14 -6.60
C GLY A 80 -3.25 -37.25 -5.47
N ALA A 81 -2.36 -36.63 -4.70
CA ALA A 81 -2.76 -35.74 -3.63
C ALA A 81 -3.49 -34.47 -4.13
N ALA A 82 -4.44 -34.00 -3.36
CA ALA A 82 -5.16 -32.76 -3.64
C ALA A 82 -4.32 -31.54 -3.22
N ASN A 83 -3.81 -30.80 -4.18
CA ASN A 83 -2.99 -29.61 -3.97
C ASN A 83 -3.84 -28.34 -4.04
N PRO A 84 -4.17 -27.71 -2.92
CA PRO A 84 -4.94 -26.47 -2.92
C PRO A 84 -4.08 -25.29 -3.38
N TYR A 85 -4.65 -24.50 -4.29
CA TYR A 85 -4.14 -23.23 -4.76
C TYR A 85 -5.20 -22.15 -4.57
N SER A 86 -4.83 -21.02 -4.03
CA SER A 86 -5.72 -19.86 -3.93
C SER A 86 -5.06 -18.61 -4.48
N ARG A 87 -5.85 -17.79 -5.15
CA ARG A 87 -5.48 -16.50 -5.70
C ARG A 87 -6.48 -15.46 -5.25
N THR A 88 -5.98 -14.40 -4.66
CA THR A 88 -6.76 -13.20 -4.34
C THR A 88 -6.26 -12.07 -5.21
N GLU A 89 -7.14 -11.48 -5.97
CA GLU A 89 -6.87 -10.31 -6.79
C GLU A 89 -7.68 -9.14 -6.27
N LEU A 90 -7.03 -8.00 -6.05
CA LEU A 90 -7.62 -6.79 -5.55
C LEU A 90 -7.39 -5.67 -6.55
N HIS A 91 -8.45 -5.12 -7.08
CA HIS A 91 -8.46 -3.90 -7.88
C HIS A 91 -8.91 -2.73 -7.03
N LEU A 92 -8.19 -1.62 -7.07
CA LEU A 92 -8.58 -0.36 -6.43
C LEU A 92 -8.65 0.74 -7.47
N LYS A 93 -9.69 1.58 -7.35
CA LYS A 93 -9.84 2.80 -8.14
C LYS A 93 -10.61 3.87 -7.39
N GLY A 94 -10.21 5.12 -7.56
CA GLY A 94 -10.92 6.25 -6.97
C GLY A 94 -10.11 7.53 -7.00
N PHE A 95 -10.75 8.60 -6.52
CA PHE A 95 -10.13 9.92 -6.45
C PHE A 95 -9.59 10.19 -5.07
N LYS A 96 -8.47 10.90 -5.01
CA LYS A 96 -7.80 11.36 -3.81
C LYS A 96 -7.45 12.85 -3.96
N THR A 97 -7.49 13.59 -2.86
CA THR A 97 -7.12 15.00 -2.82
C THR A 97 -6.13 15.24 -1.69
N ASP A 98 -5.10 16.01 -1.96
CA ASP A 98 -4.11 16.41 -0.96
C ASP A 98 -3.98 17.93 -0.95
N PHE A 99 -3.89 18.51 0.23
CA PHE A 99 -3.69 19.94 0.47
C PHE A 99 -2.33 20.18 1.08
N GLY A 100 -1.68 21.26 0.65
CA GLY A 100 -0.40 21.69 1.17
C GLY A 100 -0.38 23.16 1.51
N LEU A 101 0.27 23.49 2.61
CA LEU A 101 0.54 24.84 3.06
C LEU A 101 2.03 24.95 3.38
N GLN A 102 2.66 26.03 2.94
CA GLN A 102 4.02 26.35 3.29
C GLN A 102 4.12 27.84 3.67
N TYR A 103 4.81 28.12 4.76
CA TYR A 103 5.12 29.47 5.22
C TYR A 103 6.63 29.65 5.32
N GLN A 104 7.18 30.66 4.63
CA GLN A 104 8.59 30.99 4.64
C GLN A 104 8.84 32.25 5.46
N LEU A 105 9.58 32.12 6.55
CA LEU A 105 9.99 33.21 7.42
C LEU A 105 11.46 33.56 7.17
N PRO A 106 11.77 34.65 6.46
CA PRO A 106 13.15 35.12 6.34
C PRO A 106 13.61 35.71 7.67
N LEU A 107 14.63 35.13 8.29
CA LEU A 107 15.20 35.60 9.56
C LEU A 107 16.30 36.65 9.31
N ASN A 108 17.20 36.39 8.37
CA ASN A 108 18.22 37.34 7.95
C ASN A 108 18.47 37.22 6.44
N LYS A 109 18.06 38.25 5.69
CA LYS A 109 18.18 38.25 4.23
C LYS A 109 19.64 38.32 3.75
N GLU A 110 20.50 39.05 4.47
CA GLU A 110 21.92 39.23 4.11
C GLU A 110 22.70 37.93 4.30
N ARG A 111 22.33 37.14 5.31
CA ARG A 111 22.96 35.83 5.60
C ARG A 111 22.21 34.65 5.02
N GLY A 112 21.15 34.84 4.26
CA GLY A 112 20.36 33.77 3.65
C GLY A 112 19.68 32.85 4.68
N GLN A 113 19.47 33.33 5.91
CA GLN A 113 18.83 32.56 6.96
C GLN A 113 17.32 32.57 6.80
N GLN A 114 16.69 31.38 6.80
CA GLN A 114 15.25 31.28 6.71
C GLN A 114 14.75 30.08 7.50
N LEU A 115 13.53 30.24 8.02
CA LEU A 115 12.76 29.17 8.62
C LEU A 115 11.53 28.91 7.75
N VAL A 116 11.30 27.64 7.42
CA VAL A 116 10.18 27.21 6.59
C VAL A 116 9.31 26.27 7.40
N PHE A 117 8.02 26.57 7.47
CA PHE A 117 7.00 25.70 8.03
C PHE A 117 6.20 25.09 6.90
N GLY A 118 5.93 23.80 6.98
CA GLY A 118 5.11 23.05 6.05
C GLY A 118 3.97 22.33 6.77
N ALA A 119 2.83 22.26 6.13
CA ALA A 119 1.71 21.43 6.58
C ALA A 119 1.09 20.73 5.38
N THR A 120 0.71 19.46 5.56
CA THR A 120 -0.02 18.67 4.57
C THR A 120 -1.27 18.08 5.18
N PHE A 121 -2.31 17.95 4.39
CA PHE A 121 -3.58 17.39 4.82
C PHE A 121 -4.21 16.57 3.68
N THR A 122 -4.52 15.31 3.97
CA THR A 122 -5.24 14.40 3.10
C THR A 122 -6.54 14.01 3.82
N PRO A 123 -7.71 14.45 3.34
CA PRO A 123 -8.98 14.06 3.94
C PRO A 123 -9.25 12.59 3.76
N GLU A 124 -10.13 12.06 4.60
CA GLU A 124 -10.66 10.70 4.45
C GLU A 124 -11.46 10.58 3.16
N MET A 125 -11.26 9.50 2.43
CA MET A 125 -11.92 9.25 1.15
C MET A 125 -12.26 7.78 0.98
N ASN A 126 -13.26 7.53 0.11
CA ASN A 126 -13.68 6.18 -0.23
C ASN A 126 -13.17 5.81 -1.62
N LEU A 127 -12.45 4.71 -1.71
CA LEU A 127 -12.03 4.08 -2.95
C LEU A 127 -12.92 2.86 -3.24
N ARG A 128 -13.31 2.70 -4.49
CA ARG A 128 -13.98 1.46 -4.92
C ARG A 128 -12.95 0.35 -5.05
N SER A 129 -13.25 -0.77 -4.43
CA SER A 129 -12.44 -1.97 -4.47
C SER A 129 -13.26 -3.13 -5.02
N GLU A 130 -12.67 -3.90 -5.89
CA GLU A 130 -13.19 -5.15 -6.42
C GLU A 130 -12.20 -6.25 -6.07
N GLN A 131 -12.63 -7.19 -5.22
CA GLN A 131 -11.82 -8.31 -4.80
C GLN A 131 -12.37 -9.59 -5.43
N THR A 132 -11.51 -10.33 -6.12
CA THR A 132 -11.82 -11.65 -6.64
C THR A 132 -10.98 -12.69 -5.93
N PHE A 133 -11.61 -13.60 -5.25
CA PHE A 133 -10.99 -14.76 -4.63
C PHE A 133 -11.27 -16.00 -5.49
N GLN A 134 -10.20 -16.70 -5.87
CA GLN A 134 -10.25 -17.94 -6.63
C GLN A 134 -9.58 -19.04 -5.82
N ARG A 135 -10.23 -20.18 -5.73
CA ARG A 135 -9.69 -21.38 -5.12
C ARG A 135 -9.76 -22.52 -6.12
N PHE A 136 -8.64 -23.19 -6.28
CA PHE A 136 -8.50 -24.38 -7.12
C PHE A 136 -7.97 -25.53 -6.28
N ILE A 137 -8.45 -26.73 -6.56
CA ILE A 137 -7.83 -27.96 -6.07
C ILE A 137 -7.32 -28.69 -7.31
N THR A 138 -6.00 -28.90 -7.35
CA THR A 138 -5.34 -29.64 -8.43
C THR A 138 -4.89 -30.98 -7.90
N SER A 139 -4.97 -32.00 -8.74
CA SER A 139 -4.38 -33.32 -8.49
C SER A 139 -3.41 -33.65 -9.59
N GLU A 140 -2.25 -34.16 -9.23
CA GLU A 140 -1.21 -34.55 -10.17
C GLU A 140 -1.25 -36.07 -10.38
N ASN A 141 -1.35 -36.50 -11.62
CA ASN A 141 -1.32 -37.92 -11.96
C ASN A 141 0.11 -38.47 -11.94
N ASN A 142 0.25 -39.80 -12.04
CA ASN A 142 1.55 -40.46 -12.05
C ASN A 142 2.48 -40.03 -13.21
N SER A 143 1.96 -39.31 -14.18
CA SER A 143 2.72 -38.76 -15.32
C SER A 143 3.15 -37.32 -15.11
N GLY A 144 2.93 -36.74 -13.91
CA GLY A 144 3.26 -35.33 -13.58
C GLY A 144 2.31 -34.30 -14.20
N GLN A 145 1.16 -34.74 -14.70
CA GLN A 145 0.17 -33.81 -15.29
C GLN A 145 -0.83 -33.38 -14.23
N ALA A 146 -0.88 -32.07 -13.95
CA ALA A 146 -1.83 -31.48 -13.01
C ALA A 146 -3.19 -31.26 -13.67
N THR A 147 -4.25 -31.72 -13.02
CA THR A 147 -5.63 -31.54 -13.44
C THR A 147 -6.41 -30.78 -12.35
N ILE A 148 -7.24 -29.83 -12.75
CA ILE A 148 -8.12 -29.11 -11.83
C ILE A 148 -9.29 -30.04 -11.47
N VAL A 149 -9.40 -30.40 -10.19
CA VAL A 149 -10.45 -31.26 -9.65
C VAL A 149 -11.65 -30.43 -9.18
N SER A 150 -11.39 -29.24 -8.65
CA SER A 150 -12.43 -28.32 -8.17
C SER A 150 -11.97 -26.89 -8.33
N SER A 151 -12.91 -26.00 -8.64
CA SER A 151 -12.68 -24.59 -8.68
C SER A 151 -13.86 -23.83 -8.06
N ASP A 152 -13.54 -22.79 -7.31
CA ASP A 152 -14.52 -21.87 -6.74
C ASP A 152 -14.03 -20.44 -6.94
N THR A 153 -14.93 -19.55 -7.29
CA THR A 153 -14.61 -18.13 -7.53
C THR A 153 -15.67 -17.26 -6.86
N THR A 154 -15.22 -16.39 -5.97
CA THR A 154 -16.06 -15.43 -5.30
C THR A 154 -15.57 -14.03 -5.60
N SER A 155 -16.48 -13.14 -6.03
CA SER A 155 -16.16 -11.73 -6.27
C SER A 155 -16.98 -10.87 -5.31
N SER A 156 -16.32 -9.87 -4.73
CA SER A 156 -16.97 -8.90 -3.85
C SER A 156 -16.53 -7.50 -4.22
N SER A 157 -17.44 -6.54 -4.12
CA SER A 157 -17.16 -5.12 -4.30
C SER A 157 -17.41 -4.41 -2.98
N THR A 158 -16.42 -3.62 -2.55
CA THR A 158 -16.44 -2.92 -1.27
C THR A 158 -15.86 -1.53 -1.44
N LEU A 159 -16.20 -0.62 -0.52
CA LEU A 159 -15.55 0.68 -0.41
C LEU A 159 -14.42 0.58 0.61
N HIS A 160 -13.22 0.88 0.17
CA HIS A 160 -12.06 1.04 1.06
C HIS A 160 -11.89 2.49 1.43
N HIS A 161 -11.73 2.74 2.72
CA HIS A 161 -11.42 4.07 3.22
C HIS A 161 -9.93 4.34 3.14
N VAL A 162 -9.55 5.38 2.40
CA VAL A 162 -8.24 6.01 2.58
C VAL A 162 -8.33 6.83 3.87
N PRO A 163 -7.47 6.56 4.85
CA PRO A 163 -7.57 7.23 6.13
C PRO A 163 -7.17 8.71 6.03
N LEU A 164 -7.74 9.50 6.92
CA LEU A 164 -7.29 10.86 7.15
C LEU A 164 -5.80 10.87 7.50
N SER A 165 -5.05 11.77 6.88
CA SER A 165 -3.64 11.97 7.15
C SER A 165 -3.30 13.44 7.24
N PHE A 166 -2.40 13.80 8.15
CA PHE A 166 -1.82 15.13 8.20
C PHE A 166 -0.33 15.07 8.52
N GLY A 167 0.40 16.04 8.04
CA GLY A 167 1.81 16.21 8.31
C GLY A 167 2.13 17.65 8.65
N PHE A 168 3.14 17.83 9.47
CA PHE A 168 3.72 19.12 9.83
C PHE A 168 5.22 19.02 9.82
N GLY A 169 5.89 20.00 9.24
CA GLY A 169 7.35 20.05 9.21
C GLY A 169 7.89 21.46 9.35
N THR A 170 9.13 21.55 9.80
CA THR A 170 9.89 22.79 9.86
C THR A 170 11.31 22.56 9.37
N THR A 171 11.85 23.51 8.62
CA THR A 171 13.21 23.47 8.12
C THR A 171 13.90 24.80 8.38
N TYR A 172 15.02 24.75 9.08
CA TYR A 172 15.89 25.88 9.28
C TYR A 172 17.08 25.79 8.31
N ARG A 173 17.32 26.85 7.57
CA ARG A 173 18.50 27.02 6.73
C ARG A 173 19.36 28.12 7.29
N HIS A 174 20.64 27.80 7.53
CA HIS A 174 21.64 28.77 7.98
C HIS A 174 22.73 28.85 6.94
N HIS A 175 22.84 30.02 6.24
CA HIS A 175 23.85 30.24 5.21
C HIS A 175 23.92 29.10 4.18
N GLU A 176 24.98 29.01 3.38
CA GLU A 176 25.09 28.02 2.31
C GLU A 176 25.44 26.59 2.76
N GLY A 177 25.62 26.34 4.07
CA GLY A 177 26.19 25.07 4.52
C GLY A 177 25.38 24.27 5.55
N LEU A 178 24.40 24.85 6.26
CA LEU A 178 23.65 24.14 7.30
C LEU A 178 22.16 24.15 6.99
N LEU A 179 21.59 22.95 6.92
CA LEU A 179 20.14 22.73 6.84
C LEU A 179 19.74 21.75 7.93
N PHE A 180 18.80 22.16 8.78
CA PHE A 180 18.21 21.32 9.80
C PHE A 180 16.71 21.23 9.57
N GLY A 181 16.16 20.01 9.54
CA GLY A 181 14.74 19.77 9.33
C GLY A 181 14.16 18.84 10.38
N TYR A 182 12.89 19.07 10.71
CA TYR A 182 12.08 18.21 11.53
C TYR A 182 10.73 18.03 10.85
N ASP A 183 10.23 16.79 10.78
CA ASP A 183 8.90 16.49 10.29
C ASP A 183 8.17 15.48 11.16
N PHE A 184 6.86 15.62 11.20
CA PHE A 184 5.93 14.72 11.84
C PHE A 184 4.78 14.42 10.88
N SER A 185 4.38 13.16 10.78
CA SER A 185 3.17 12.78 10.08
C SER A 185 2.34 11.78 10.88
N TYR A 186 1.04 11.89 10.73
CA TYR A 186 0.05 11.01 11.34
C TYR A 186 -0.92 10.51 10.29
N THR A 187 -1.25 9.23 10.32
CA THR A 187 -2.25 8.61 9.46
C THR A 187 -3.15 7.71 10.28
N GLN A 188 -4.46 7.93 10.21
CA GLN A 188 -5.47 7.27 11.03
C GLN A 188 -5.90 5.92 10.44
N TRP A 189 -4.99 4.96 10.37
CA TRP A 189 -5.28 3.63 9.85
C TRP A 189 -6.26 2.83 10.72
N GLY A 190 -6.37 3.14 12.00
CA GLY A 190 -7.28 2.44 12.93
C GLY A 190 -8.76 2.50 12.55
N LYS A 191 -9.15 3.50 11.76
CA LYS A 191 -10.51 3.63 11.21
C LYS A 191 -10.64 3.11 9.78
N ALA A 192 -9.53 2.86 9.10
CA ALA A 192 -9.59 2.29 7.76
C ALA A 192 -10.16 0.86 7.85
N ASN A 193 -11.21 0.57 7.08
CA ASN A 193 -11.61 -0.80 6.84
C ASN A 193 -10.52 -1.47 6.01
N ALA A 194 -9.43 -1.82 6.69
CA ALA A 194 -8.35 -2.53 6.05
C ALA A 194 -8.88 -3.89 5.59
N LEU A 195 -8.39 -4.32 4.45
CA LEU A 195 -8.42 -5.71 4.04
C LEU A 195 -7.87 -6.55 5.21
N SER A 196 -8.75 -7.02 6.08
CA SER A 196 -8.36 -7.90 7.15
C SER A 196 -8.05 -9.26 6.54
N VAL A 197 -6.81 -9.43 6.13
CA VAL A 197 -6.25 -10.74 5.91
C VAL A 197 -5.95 -11.29 7.30
N ASP A 198 -6.76 -12.26 7.74
CA ASP A 198 -6.56 -13.06 8.95
C ASP A 198 -6.27 -12.27 10.24
N GLY A 199 -7.22 -11.47 10.72
CA GLY A 199 -7.18 -10.90 12.07
C GLY A 199 -6.19 -9.76 12.29
N ALA A 200 -5.59 -9.23 11.24
CA ALA A 200 -4.75 -8.04 11.33
C ALA A 200 -5.63 -6.80 11.55
N HIS A 201 -5.47 -6.17 12.70
CA HIS A 201 -6.11 -4.88 12.97
C HIS A 201 -5.15 -3.76 12.57
N PRO A 202 -5.55 -2.87 11.64
CA PRO A 202 -4.75 -1.71 11.29
C PRO A 202 -4.59 -0.80 12.51
N ARG A 203 -3.39 -0.23 12.69
CA ARG A 203 -3.09 0.71 13.77
C ARG A 203 -2.70 2.04 13.16
N ASP A 204 -3.02 3.11 13.87
CA ASP A 204 -2.59 4.45 13.49
C ASP A 204 -1.07 4.51 13.35
N ALA A 205 -0.62 5.20 12.31
CA ALA A 205 0.80 5.34 12.00
C ALA A 205 1.27 6.76 12.35
N TYR A 206 2.40 6.81 13.07
CA TYR A 206 3.13 8.03 13.37
C TYR A 206 4.53 7.92 12.75
N ARG A 207 4.99 8.99 12.15
CA ARG A 207 6.35 9.09 11.61
C ARG A 207 6.98 10.39 12.07
N ILE A 208 8.22 10.31 12.53
CA ILE A 208 9.04 11.46 12.92
C ILE A 208 10.32 11.38 12.09
N GLY A 209 10.70 12.49 11.47
CA GLY A 209 11.95 12.65 10.71
C GLY A 209 12.80 13.80 11.29
N ILE A 210 14.11 13.65 11.24
CA ILE A 210 15.09 14.67 11.66
C ILE A 210 16.17 14.79 10.58
#